data_5145d013b9a5e8d27efc0f81abc3ba20
#
_entry.id   5145d013b9a5e8d27efc0f81abc3ba20
#
_cell.length_a   1.000
_cell.length_b   1.000
_cell.length_c   1.000
_cell.angle_alpha   90.00
_cell.angle_beta   90.00
_cell.angle_gamma   90.00
#
_symmetry.space_group_name_H-M   'P 1'
#
loop_
_entity.id
_entity.type
_entity.pdbx_description
1 polymer ?
#
loop_
_entity_poly.entity_id
_entity_poly.type
_entity_poly.pdbx_seq_one_letter_code
_entity_poly.pdbx_strand_id
1 'polypeptide(L)'
;MDVFGGNWIGYMDKLRAGMEVLTEADTLVLMGDLSWALDLASASADFAWINAIPGRKIILKGNHDYWWSTQAKFTKFCQEHGFEDLNLLNNNCYFYEDIAICGTRGWFFEEERSGQHDEKVFRRELMRLEASLKAAGQTQKLVFLHYPPRYKGYTCREILDLLEKYQVRQCFYG
;
A
#
# COMPACT_ATOMS: atom_id res chain seq x y z
N MET A 1 8.15 0.99 -19.54
CA MET A 1 6.78 0.43 -19.44
C MET A 1 6.27 -0.18 -20.74
N ASP A 2 6.86 0.11 -21.87
CA ASP A 2 6.46 -0.43 -23.18
C ASP A 2 6.56 -1.97 -23.30
N VAL A 3 7.34 -2.59 -22.38
CA VAL A 3 7.50 -4.04 -22.27
C VAL A 3 6.23 -4.78 -21.81
N PHE A 4 5.24 -4.07 -21.24
CA PHE A 4 3.98 -4.64 -20.74
C PHE A 4 2.84 -4.60 -21.77
N GLY A 5 3.12 -4.17 -23.01
CA GLY A 5 2.17 -4.15 -24.13
C GLY A 5 1.36 -2.86 -24.27
N GLY A 6 0.58 -2.79 -25.35
CA GLY A 6 -0.05 -1.55 -25.82
C GLY A 6 -1.03 -0.89 -24.83
N ASN A 7 -1.59 -1.63 -23.87
CA ASN A 7 -2.50 -1.07 -22.87
C ASN A 7 -1.82 -0.07 -21.90
N TRP A 8 -0.49 -0.12 -21.81
CA TRP A 8 0.33 0.75 -20.95
C TRP A 8 0.85 2.00 -21.66
N ILE A 9 0.58 2.13 -22.98
CA ILE A 9 0.95 3.34 -23.71
C ILE A 9 0.17 4.53 -23.16
N GLY A 10 0.90 5.59 -22.79
CA GLY A 10 0.32 6.81 -22.21
C GLY A 10 -0.29 6.63 -20.81
N TYR A 11 0.10 5.58 -20.06
CA TYR A 11 -0.48 5.30 -18.75
C TYR A 11 -0.28 6.48 -17.76
N MET A 12 0.85 7.21 -17.81
CA MET A 12 1.07 8.39 -16.99
C MET A 12 0.09 9.51 -17.26
N ASP A 13 -0.27 9.73 -18.54
CA ASP A 13 -1.26 10.74 -18.90
C ASP A 13 -2.66 10.34 -18.46
N LYS A 14 -2.98 9.05 -18.55
CA LYS A 14 -4.25 8.49 -18.02
C LYS A 14 -4.33 8.61 -16.51
N LEU A 15 -3.24 8.31 -15.79
CA LEU A 15 -3.19 8.50 -14.32
C LEU A 15 -3.37 9.97 -13.96
N ARG A 16 -2.66 10.88 -14.64
CA ARG A 16 -2.78 12.32 -14.39
C ARG A 16 -4.22 12.80 -14.59
N ALA A 17 -4.83 12.45 -15.73
CA ALA A 17 -6.21 12.80 -16.00
C ALA A 17 -7.19 12.24 -14.98
N GLY A 18 -6.98 10.98 -14.52
CA GLY A 18 -7.79 10.37 -13.46
C GLY A 18 -7.64 11.03 -12.09
N MET A 19 -6.51 11.71 -11.84
CA MET A 19 -6.23 12.41 -10.59
C MET A 19 -6.62 13.89 -10.59
N GLU A 20 -7.02 14.47 -11.74
CA GLU A 20 -7.46 15.87 -11.85
C GLU A 20 -8.72 16.18 -11.01
N VAL A 21 -9.48 15.17 -10.63
CA VAL A 21 -10.67 15.32 -9.79
C VAL A 21 -10.35 15.47 -8.30
N LEU A 22 -9.09 15.17 -7.89
CA LEU A 22 -8.66 15.21 -6.50
C LEU A 22 -8.43 16.64 -6.04
N THR A 23 -8.72 16.87 -4.76
CA THR A 23 -8.54 18.14 -4.05
C THR A 23 -7.70 17.94 -2.80
N GLU A 24 -7.32 19.02 -2.14
CA GLU A 24 -6.57 18.98 -0.86
C GLU A 24 -7.36 18.31 0.28
N ALA A 25 -8.70 18.20 0.15
CA ALA A 25 -9.55 17.51 1.13
C ALA A 25 -9.53 15.98 0.97
N ASP A 26 -9.00 15.46 -0.13
CA ASP A 26 -9.03 14.04 -0.44
C ASP A 26 -7.88 13.27 0.21
N THR A 27 -8.10 11.97 0.38
CA THR A 27 -7.06 11.03 0.80
C THR A 27 -6.90 9.94 -0.25
N LEU A 28 -5.74 9.90 -0.88
CA LEU A 28 -5.38 8.92 -1.91
C LEU A 28 -4.65 7.74 -1.26
N VAL A 29 -5.15 6.52 -1.44
CA VAL A 29 -4.47 5.31 -1.00
C VAL A 29 -3.76 4.66 -2.17
N LEU A 30 -2.44 4.58 -2.08
CA LEU A 30 -1.56 3.99 -3.09
C LEU A 30 -1.15 2.59 -2.66
N MET A 31 -1.61 1.59 -3.38
CA MET A 31 -1.55 0.18 -2.97
C MET A 31 -0.26 -0.55 -3.36
N GLY A 32 0.86 0.17 -3.45
CA GLY A 32 2.19 -0.40 -3.69
C GLY A 32 2.63 -0.38 -5.15
N ASP A 33 3.87 -0.83 -5.37
CA ASP A 33 4.57 -0.85 -6.66
C ASP A 33 4.67 0.55 -7.31
N LEU A 34 4.96 1.55 -6.47
CA LEU A 34 5.00 2.96 -6.89
C LEU A 34 6.29 3.31 -7.63
N SER A 35 7.40 2.70 -7.25
CA SER A 35 8.71 2.93 -7.86
C SER A 35 9.55 1.66 -7.80
N TRP A 36 10.21 1.34 -8.89
CA TRP A 36 11.15 0.21 -8.97
C TRP A 36 12.58 0.63 -8.62
N ALA A 37 12.75 1.83 -8.07
CA ALA A 37 14.02 2.30 -7.57
C ALA A 37 14.53 1.40 -6.43
N LEU A 38 15.85 1.25 -6.33
CA LEU A 38 16.48 0.38 -5.35
C LEU A 38 16.58 1.03 -3.95
N ASP A 39 16.50 2.35 -3.89
CA ASP A 39 16.57 3.14 -2.66
C ASP A 39 15.75 4.43 -2.75
N LEU A 40 15.58 5.10 -1.61
CA LEU A 40 14.80 6.34 -1.51
C LEU A 40 15.38 7.48 -2.37
N ALA A 41 16.70 7.59 -2.46
CA ALA A 41 17.33 8.65 -3.22
C ALA A 41 17.01 8.52 -4.71
N SER A 42 17.09 7.30 -5.24
CA SER A 42 16.73 6.98 -6.63
C SER A 42 15.24 7.12 -6.91
N ALA A 43 14.38 6.97 -5.90
CA ALA A 43 12.92 7.13 -6.00
C ALA A 43 12.46 8.59 -5.91
N SER A 44 13.35 9.56 -5.70
CA SER A 44 12.98 10.95 -5.39
C SER A 44 12.11 11.61 -6.45
N ALA A 45 12.37 11.35 -7.73
CA ALA A 45 11.57 11.91 -8.83
C ALA A 45 10.13 11.35 -8.85
N ASP A 46 9.96 10.05 -8.57
CA ASP A 46 8.65 9.42 -8.48
C ASP A 46 7.86 9.98 -7.29
N PHE A 47 8.51 10.13 -6.13
CA PHE A 47 7.89 10.74 -4.95
C PHE A 47 7.58 12.23 -5.12
N ALA A 48 8.41 12.98 -5.84
CA ALA A 48 8.09 14.36 -6.16
C ALA A 48 6.83 14.47 -7.02
N TRP A 49 6.67 13.57 -7.99
CA TRP A 49 5.46 13.51 -8.81
C TRP A 49 4.22 13.11 -7.97
N ILE A 50 4.36 12.09 -7.10
CA ILE A 50 3.27 11.66 -6.21
C ILE A 50 2.90 12.79 -5.22
N ASN A 51 3.89 13.47 -4.65
CA ASN A 51 3.65 14.57 -3.71
C ASN A 51 2.91 15.75 -4.36
N ALA A 52 3.12 15.99 -5.65
CA ALA A 52 2.43 17.04 -6.41
C ALA A 52 0.93 16.76 -6.65
N ILE A 53 0.45 15.54 -6.40
CA ILE A 53 -0.98 15.22 -6.46
C ILE A 53 -1.66 15.85 -5.23
N PRO A 54 -2.82 16.53 -5.37
CA PRO A 54 -3.52 17.12 -4.24
C PRO A 54 -3.93 16.12 -3.17
N GLY A 55 -4.03 16.57 -1.92
CA GLY A 55 -4.51 15.81 -0.79
C GLY A 55 -3.47 14.88 -0.17
N ARG A 56 -3.86 14.20 0.90
CA ARG A 56 -2.99 13.30 1.66
C ARG A 56 -2.79 11.96 0.93
N LYS A 57 -1.54 11.51 0.84
CA LYS A 57 -1.19 10.19 0.28
C LYS A 57 -0.87 9.20 1.37
N ILE A 58 -1.54 8.03 1.34
CA ILE A 58 -1.27 6.88 2.21
C ILE A 58 -0.71 5.76 1.33
N ILE A 59 0.51 5.33 1.63
CA ILE A 59 1.31 4.46 0.78
C ILE A 59 1.48 3.10 1.45
N LEU A 60 1.05 2.04 0.79
CA LEU A 60 1.35 0.66 1.13
C LEU A 60 2.60 0.19 0.39
N LYS A 61 3.24 -0.83 0.94
CA LYS A 61 4.33 -1.52 0.26
C LYS A 61 3.78 -2.52 -0.76
N GLY A 62 4.31 -2.46 -2.00
CA GLY A 62 4.19 -3.54 -2.98
C GLY A 62 5.38 -4.51 -2.95
N ASN A 63 5.44 -5.44 -3.88
CA ASN A 63 6.57 -6.37 -3.98
C ASN A 63 7.77 -5.79 -4.74
N HIS A 64 7.57 -4.83 -5.61
CA HIS A 64 8.62 -4.14 -6.36
C HIS A 64 9.07 -2.81 -5.75
N ASP A 65 8.56 -2.43 -4.57
CA ASP A 65 9.04 -1.26 -3.84
C ASP A 65 10.35 -1.58 -3.10
N TYR A 66 11.45 -1.71 -3.85
CA TYR A 66 12.77 -2.05 -3.29
C TYR A 66 13.36 -0.92 -2.44
N TRP A 67 12.95 0.33 -2.70
CA TRP A 67 13.28 1.52 -1.92
C TRP A 67 12.73 1.49 -0.48
N TRP A 68 11.76 0.59 -0.21
CA TRP A 68 11.07 0.53 1.09
C TRP A 68 12.04 0.31 2.24
N SER A 69 11.97 1.21 3.22
CA SER A 69 12.88 1.25 4.36
C SER A 69 12.10 1.36 5.69
N THR A 70 12.75 1.84 6.74
CA THR A 70 12.08 2.12 8.01
C THR A 70 11.26 3.40 7.93
N GLN A 71 10.20 3.50 8.77
CA GLN A 71 9.41 4.72 8.90
C GLN A 71 10.30 5.96 9.15
N ALA A 72 11.29 5.84 10.05
CA ALA A 72 12.18 6.95 10.38
C ALA A 72 13.02 7.44 9.17
N LYS A 73 13.52 6.51 8.35
CA LYS A 73 14.27 6.87 7.14
C LYS A 73 13.38 7.54 6.10
N PHE A 74 12.15 7.04 5.94
CA PHE A 74 11.19 7.65 5.02
C PHE A 74 10.76 9.04 5.49
N THR A 75 10.47 9.20 6.78
CA THR A 75 10.15 10.52 7.35
C THR A 75 11.27 11.52 7.14
N LYS A 76 12.54 11.12 7.39
CA LYS A 76 13.71 11.97 7.14
C LYS A 76 13.81 12.34 5.66
N PHE A 77 13.67 11.39 4.77
CA PHE A 77 13.67 11.62 3.31
C PHE A 77 12.58 12.63 2.90
N CYS A 78 11.36 12.49 3.42
CA CYS A 78 10.29 13.44 3.13
C CYS A 78 10.63 14.85 3.63
N GLN A 79 11.18 14.99 4.85
CA GLN A 79 11.61 16.27 5.41
C GLN A 79 12.70 16.94 4.56
N GLU A 80 13.70 16.18 4.11
CA GLU A 80 14.80 16.66 3.28
C GLU A 80 14.34 17.17 1.90
N HIS A 81 13.19 16.65 1.39
CA HIS A 81 12.64 17.00 0.08
C HIS A 81 11.41 17.90 0.14
N GLY A 82 10.94 18.27 1.35
CA GLY A 82 9.73 19.07 1.52
C GLY A 82 8.44 18.34 1.13
N PHE A 83 8.40 17.01 1.28
CA PHE A 83 7.21 16.20 1.03
C PHE A 83 6.40 16.09 2.33
N GLU A 84 5.27 16.81 2.40
CA GLU A 84 4.48 16.92 3.64
C GLU A 84 3.34 15.90 3.72
N ASP A 85 2.81 15.46 2.57
CA ASP A 85 1.58 14.68 2.47
C ASP A 85 1.79 13.18 2.23
N LEU A 86 3.02 12.69 2.26
CA LEU A 86 3.36 11.29 2.04
C LEU A 86 3.42 10.52 3.37
N ASN A 87 2.59 9.49 3.50
CA ASN A 87 2.44 8.73 4.74
C ASN A 87 2.54 7.23 4.47
N LEU A 88 3.40 6.49 5.19
CA LEU A 88 3.47 5.04 5.05
C LEU A 88 2.43 4.33 5.91
N LEU A 89 1.67 3.43 5.32
CA LEU A 89 0.80 2.49 6.03
C LEU A 89 1.60 1.22 6.34
N ASN A 90 2.13 1.16 7.57
CA ASN A 90 3.01 0.07 8.00
C ASN A 90 2.89 -0.18 9.51
N ASN A 91 2.12 -1.17 9.92
CA ASN A 91 1.76 -1.50 11.30
C ASN A 91 0.94 -0.42 12.05
N ASN A 92 0.36 0.51 11.34
CA ASN A 92 -0.45 1.60 11.84
C ASN A 92 -1.78 1.68 11.09
N CYS A 93 -2.61 2.65 11.42
CA CYS A 93 -3.74 3.07 10.60
C CYS A 93 -3.76 4.59 10.48
N TYR A 94 -4.53 5.08 9.52
CA TYR A 94 -4.85 6.49 9.38
C TYR A 94 -6.37 6.68 9.46
N PHE A 95 -6.79 7.86 9.84
CA PHE A 95 -8.21 8.17 9.92
C PHE A 95 -8.58 9.19 8.85
N TYR A 96 -9.72 8.95 8.22
CA TYR A 96 -10.43 9.90 7.39
C TYR A 96 -11.87 9.96 7.93
N GLU A 97 -12.21 11.10 8.51
CA GLU A 97 -13.46 11.26 9.28
C GLU A 97 -13.63 10.15 10.34
N ASP A 98 -14.70 9.40 10.29
CA ASP A 98 -15.06 8.29 11.18
C ASP A 98 -14.63 6.90 10.66
N ILE A 99 -13.78 6.88 9.63
CA ILE A 99 -13.26 5.64 8.99
C ILE A 99 -11.77 5.49 9.26
N ALA A 100 -11.37 4.29 9.63
CA ALA A 100 -9.96 3.91 9.75
C ALA A 100 -9.48 3.23 8.47
N ILE A 101 -8.41 3.77 7.88
CA ILE A 101 -7.69 3.23 6.73
C ILE A 101 -6.60 2.31 7.27
N CYS A 102 -6.77 1.01 7.07
CA CYS A 102 -5.90 -0.06 7.52
C CYS A 102 -5.32 -0.82 6.34
N GLY A 103 -4.23 -1.55 6.55
CA GLY A 103 -3.73 -2.42 5.49
C GLY A 103 -2.28 -2.86 5.66
N THR A 104 -1.86 -3.67 4.71
CA THR A 104 -0.50 -4.17 4.55
C THR A 104 -0.31 -4.66 3.11
N ARG A 105 0.91 -5.10 2.77
CA ARG A 105 1.17 -5.71 1.47
C ARG A 105 0.26 -6.92 1.20
N GLY A 106 -0.15 -7.66 2.23
CA GLY A 106 -0.77 -8.96 2.06
C GLY A 106 0.24 -10.02 1.65
N TRP A 107 -0.25 -11.16 1.20
CA TRP A 107 0.59 -12.27 0.77
C TRP A 107 -0.07 -13.10 -0.31
N PHE A 108 0.74 -13.53 -1.27
CA PHE A 108 0.38 -14.49 -2.29
C PHE A 108 1.42 -15.60 -2.32
N PHE A 109 1.00 -16.85 -2.17
CA PHE A 109 1.87 -18.00 -2.35
C PHE A 109 1.93 -18.39 -3.82
N GLU A 110 3.12 -18.29 -4.41
CA GLU A 110 3.41 -18.93 -5.69
C GLU A 110 3.66 -20.41 -5.43
N GLU A 111 2.95 -21.31 -6.11
CA GLU A 111 3.04 -22.76 -5.90
C GLU A 111 4.47 -23.30 -6.03
N GLU A 112 5.33 -22.64 -6.80
CA GLU A 112 6.70 -23.04 -7.07
C GLU A 112 7.74 -22.57 -6.04
N ARG A 113 7.35 -21.74 -5.06
CA ARG A 113 8.28 -21.06 -4.12
C ARG A 113 7.95 -21.27 -2.64
N SER A 114 7.23 -22.33 -2.30
CA SER A 114 6.87 -22.61 -0.90
C SER A 114 8.09 -23.13 -0.10
N GLY A 115 8.67 -22.27 0.75
CA GLY A 115 9.77 -22.61 1.65
C GLY A 115 9.60 -21.99 3.04
N GLN A 116 10.44 -22.45 4.00
CA GLN A 116 10.43 -21.90 5.38
C GLN A 116 10.63 -20.37 5.43
N HIS A 117 11.28 -19.80 4.43
CA HIS A 117 11.46 -18.34 4.34
C HIS A 117 10.13 -17.65 4.08
N ASP A 118 9.34 -18.16 3.15
CA ASP A 118 8.06 -17.57 2.76
C ASP A 118 7.05 -17.64 3.91
N GLU A 119 7.06 -18.73 4.68
CA GLU A 119 6.21 -18.84 5.86
C GLU A 119 6.53 -17.78 6.91
N LYS A 120 7.82 -17.48 7.15
CA LYS A 120 8.23 -16.40 8.07
C LYS A 120 7.78 -15.02 7.57
N VAL A 121 7.89 -14.77 6.28
CA VAL A 121 7.46 -13.50 5.67
C VAL A 121 5.94 -13.38 5.77
N PHE A 122 5.23 -14.44 5.43
CA PHE A 122 3.77 -14.50 5.54
C PHE A 122 3.27 -14.22 6.96
N ARG A 123 3.84 -14.89 7.97
CA ARG A 123 3.50 -14.64 9.38
C ARG A 123 3.73 -13.17 9.78
N ARG A 124 4.80 -12.54 9.28
CA ARG A 124 5.05 -11.10 9.51
C ARG A 124 3.99 -10.24 8.86
N GLU A 125 3.52 -10.57 7.66
CA GLU A 125 2.44 -9.82 7.00
C GLU A 125 1.12 -9.95 7.77
N LEU A 126 0.79 -11.14 8.30
CA LEU A 126 -0.38 -11.31 9.17
C LEU A 126 -0.26 -10.46 10.45
N MET A 127 0.90 -10.45 11.10
CA MET A 127 1.16 -9.62 12.29
C MET A 127 1.03 -8.13 11.97
N ARG A 128 1.50 -7.69 10.81
CA ARG A 128 1.40 -6.30 10.34
C ARG A 128 -0.05 -5.89 10.08
N LEU A 129 -0.80 -6.76 9.40
CA LEU A 129 -2.23 -6.53 9.17
C LEU A 129 -2.97 -6.43 10.50
N GLU A 130 -2.74 -7.39 11.41
CA GLU A 130 -3.39 -7.37 12.73
C GLU A 130 -3.01 -6.13 13.54
N ALA A 131 -1.75 -5.68 13.51
CA ALA A 131 -1.32 -4.44 14.16
C ALA A 131 -2.05 -3.22 13.60
N SER A 132 -2.19 -3.13 12.27
CA SER A 132 -2.95 -2.07 11.62
C SER A 132 -4.43 -2.07 12.03
N LEU A 133 -5.05 -3.25 12.04
CA LEU A 133 -6.46 -3.41 12.46
C LEU A 133 -6.68 -3.07 13.94
N LYS A 134 -5.74 -3.45 14.84
CA LYS A 134 -5.77 -3.11 16.27
C LYS A 134 -5.64 -1.62 16.51
N ALA A 135 -4.77 -0.93 15.75
CA ALA A 135 -4.58 0.52 15.86
C ALA A 135 -5.86 1.32 15.56
N ALA A 136 -6.76 0.77 14.75
CA ALA A 136 -8.05 1.37 14.43
C ALA A 136 -9.09 1.28 15.58
N GLY A 137 -8.83 0.48 16.62
CA GLY A 137 -9.79 0.29 17.72
C GLY A 137 -11.15 -0.19 17.25
N GLN A 138 -12.20 0.49 17.69
CA GLN A 138 -13.60 0.18 17.32
C GLN A 138 -14.09 0.92 16.07
N THR A 139 -13.28 1.80 15.50
CA THR A 139 -13.64 2.56 14.31
C THR A 139 -13.93 1.65 13.12
N GLN A 140 -14.89 2.01 12.28
CA GLN A 140 -15.15 1.30 11.02
C GLN A 140 -13.89 1.27 10.17
N LYS A 141 -13.58 0.12 9.58
CA LYS A 141 -12.32 -0.11 8.88
C LYS A 141 -12.55 -0.29 7.38
N LEU A 142 -11.75 0.42 6.58
CA LEU A 142 -11.46 0.08 5.20
C LEU A 142 -10.06 -0.54 5.15
N VAL A 143 -9.93 -1.71 4.54
CA VAL A 143 -8.64 -2.40 4.42
C VAL A 143 -8.14 -2.35 2.99
N PHE A 144 -6.86 -2.06 2.85
CA PHE A 144 -6.16 -2.00 1.58
C PHE A 144 -5.01 -3.01 1.60
N LEU A 145 -4.93 -3.85 0.57
CA LEU A 145 -3.89 -4.85 0.39
C LEU A 145 -3.25 -4.69 -0.99
N HIS A 146 -1.94 -4.92 -1.10
CA HIS A 146 -1.30 -5.02 -2.41
C HIS A 146 -1.64 -6.35 -3.07
N TYR A 147 -1.47 -7.47 -2.35
CA TYR A 147 -1.87 -8.78 -2.85
C TYR A 147 -3.33 -9.11 -2.51
N PRO A 148 -4.12 -9.62 -3.48
CA PRO A 148 -5.49 -10.02 -3.22
C PRO A 148 -5.56 -11.22 -2.26
N PRO A 149 -6.45 -11.20 -1.25
CA PRO A 149 -6.64 -12.33 -0.35
C PRO A 149 -7.38 -13.49 -1.03
N ARG A 150 -7.98 -13.22 -2.21
CA ARG A 150 -8.65 -14.22 -3.05
C ARG A 150 -8.47 -13.88 -4.52
N TYR A 151 -7.88 -14.78 -5.30
CA TYR A 151 -7.63 -14.56 -6.72
C TYR A 151 -7.49 -15.88 -7.48
N LYS A 152 -8.22 -16.07 -8.59
CA LYS A 152 -8.11 -17.24 -9.52
C LYS A 152 -7.99 -18.61 -8.82
N GLY A 153 -8.84 -18.88 -7.83
CA GLY A 153 -8.82 -20.15 -7.09
C GLY A 153 -7.93 -20.14 -5.84
N TYR A 154 -6.99 -19.21 -5.72
CA TYR A 154 -6.24 -18.97 -4.50
C TYR A 154 -7.11 -18.31 -3.43
N THR A 155 -6.95 -18.72 -2.19
CA THR A 155 -7.61 -18.10 -1.04
C THR A 155 -6.67 -18.14 0.16
N CYS A 156 -6.30 -16.96 0.67
CA CYS A 156 -5.57 -16.81 1.93
C CYS A 156 -6.56 -16.76 3.10
N ARG A 157 -6.80 -17.90 3.71
CA ARG A 157 -7.77 -18.05 4.81
C ARG A 157 -7.40 -17.18 6.00
N GLU A 158 -6.13 -17.15 6.37
CA GLU A 158 -5.62 -16.44 7.53
C GLU A 158 -5.85 -14.91 7.42
N ILE A 159 -5.73 -14.33 6.23
CA ILE A 159 -6.09 -12.93 5.99
C ILE A 159 -7.60 -12.75 6.12
N LEU A 160 -8.40 -13.63 5.51
CA LEU A 160 -9.86 -13.53 5.60
C LEU A 160 -10.36 -13.67 7.03
N ASP A 161 -9.79 -14.60 7.82
CA ASP A 161 -10.12 -14.79 9.23
C ASP A 161 -9.80 -13.54 10.08
N LEU A 162 -8.68 -12.85 9.77
CA LEU A 162 -8.39 -11.55 10.39
C LEU A 162 -9.41 -10.48 10.00
N LEU A 163 -9.77 -10.38 8.74
CA LEU A 163 -10.78 -9.42 8.29
C LEU A 163 -12.14 -9.66 8.99
N GLU A 164 -12.56 -10.91 9.11
CA GLU A 164 -13.78 -11.29 9.81
C GLU A 164 -13.68 -10.98 11.31
N LYS A 165 -12.60 -11.41 11.99
CA LYS A 165 -12.33 -11.15 13.40
C LYS A 165 -12.46 -9.67 13.78
N TYR A 166 -11.97 -8.79 12.90
CA TYR A 166 -12.01 -7.34 13.11
C TYR A 166 -13.20 -6.64 12.44
N GLN A 167 -14.19 -7.42 11.98
CA GLN A 167 -15.46 -6.95 11.39
C GLN A 167 -15.25 -6.01 10.19
N VAL A 168 -14.23 -6.29 9.40
CA VAL A 168 -13.95 -5.55 8.16
C VAL A 168 -15.02 -5.87 7.12
N ARG A 169 -15.71 -4.85 6.61
CA ARG A 169 -16.75 -5.02 5.59
C ARG A 169 -16.26 -4.81 4.17
N GLN A 170 -15.20 -4.04 4.00
CA GLN A 170 -14.66 -3.68 2.69
C GLN A 170 -13.15 -3.84 2.69
N CYS A 171 -12.64 -4.57 1.70
CA CYS A 171 -11.22 -4.78 1.46
C CYS A 171 -10.95 -4.53 -0.02
N PHE A 172 -10.03 -3.61 -0.30
CA PHE A 172 -9.56 -3.26 -1.62
C PHE A 172 -8.17 -3.86 -1.84
N TYR A 173 -7.85 -4.24 -3.08
CA TYR A 173 -6.53 -4.78 -3.43
C TYR A 173 -6.11 -4.35 -4.83
N GLY A 174 -4.79 -4.31 -5.07
CA GLY A 174 -4.17 -3.92 -6.34
C GLY A 174 -3.93 -5.07 -7.31
#